data_0dc3c4e8412b9dfdd70ea4553030002d
#
_entry.id   0dc3c4e8412b9dfdd70ea4553030002d
#
_cell.length_a   1.000
_cell.length_b   1.000
_cell.length_c   1.000
_cell.angle_alpha   90.00
_cell.angle_beta   90.00
_cell.angle_gamma   90.00
#
_symmetry.space_group_name_H-M   'P 1'
#
loop_
_entity.id
_entity.type
_entity.pdbx_description
1 polymer ?
#
loop_
_entity_poly.entity_id
_entity_poly.type
_entity_poly.pdbx_seq_one_letter_code
_entity_poly.pdbx_strand_id
1 'polypeptide(L)'
;QQATGKMAESLLPVLDACEAAFVQHPAEVEPLFNLLLGELRKLGLESMNLHEQPFDPNQAEAVLHEPGDGEPVVSEVLRSGYTWKGRVLRPAMVKVRGS
;
A
#
# COMPACT_ATOMS: atom_id res chain seq x y z
N GLN A 1 16.93 2.66 13.03
CA GLN A 1 17.17 2.28 12.47
C GLN A 1 17.25 1.81 11.06
N GLN A 2 18.40 1.96 10.47
CA GLN A 2 18.60 1.48 9.11
C GLN A 2 18.45 -0.02 9.00
N ALA A 3 18.98 -0.76 10.00
CA ALA A 3 18.90 -2.21 9.97
C ALA A 3 17.46 -2.69 10.03
N THR A 4 16.65 -2.11 10.92
CA THR A 4 15.24 -2.51 11.01
C THR A 4 14.46 -2.03 9.81
N GLY A 5 14.82 -0.88 9.23
CA GLY A 5 14.19 -0.43 8.01
C GLY A 5 14.45 -1.35 6.85
N LYS A 6 15.67 -1.89 6.77
CA LYS A 6 16.00 -2.86 5.73
C LYS A 6 15.25 -4.16 5.93
N MET A 7 15.09 -4.59 7.18
CA MET A 7 14.29 -5.78 7.47
C MET A 7 12.84 -5.57 7.03
N ALA A 8 12.29 -4.41 7.34
CA ALA A 8 10.92 -4.09 6.93
C ALA A 8 10.82 -4.11 5.40
N GLU A 9 11.81 -3.54 4.74
CA GLU A 9 11.83 -3.50 3.28
C GLU A 9 11.88 -4.91 2.69
N SER A 10 12.64 -5.81 3.32
CA SER A 10 12.73 -7.19 2.82
C SER A 10 11.44 -7.96 3.01
N LEU A 11 10.54 -7.50 3.87
CA LEU A 11 9.26 -8.14 4.06
C LEU A 11 8.21 -7.70 3.02
N LEU A 12 8.49 -6.65 2.26
CA LEU A 12 7.50 -6.16 1.29
C LEU A 12 7.11 -7.21 0.24
N PRO A 13 8.05 -8.00 -0.31
CA PRO A 13 7.62 -9.07 -1.22
C PRO A 13 6.71 -10.09 -0.56
N VAL A 14 6.93 -10.37 0.73
CA VAL A 14 6.05 -11.29 1.46
C VAL A 14 4.65 -10.70 1.58
N LEU A 15 4.57 -9.41 1.91
CA LEU A 15 3.29 -8.73 2.01
C LEU A 15 2.58 -8.68 0.66
N ASP A 16 3.32 -8.48 -0.41
CA ASP A 16 2.73 -8.49 -1.76
C ASP A 16 2.14 -9.86 -2.08
N ALA A 17 2.84 -10.93 -1.70
CA ALA A 17 2.34 -12.27 -1.92
C ALA A 17 1.08 -12.54 -1.09
N CYS A 18 1.06 -12.06 0.14
CA CYS A 18 -0.13 -12.20 0.98
C CYS A 18 -1.30 -11.43 0.40
N GLU A 19 -1.04 -10.25 -0.15
CA GLU A 19 -2.10 -9.45 -0.75
C GLU A 19 -2.68 -10.14 -1.98
N ALA A 20 -1.84 -10.75 -2.79
CA ALA A 20 -2.30 -11.50 -3.95
C ALA A 20 -3.15 -12.70 -3.52
N ALA A 21 -2.72 -13.39 -2.46
CA ALA A 21 -3.50 -14.51 -1.93
C ALA A 21 -4.83 -14.04 -1.35
N PHE A 22 -4.84 -12.87 -0.72
CA PHE A 22 -6.05 -12.27 -0.18
C PHE A 22 -7.10 -12.08 -1.27
N VAL A 23 -6.67 -11.59 -2.44
CA VAL A 23 -7.60 -11.35 -3.54
C VAL A 23 -8.25 -12.66 -3.99
N GLN A 24 -7.50 -13.76 -3.99
CA GLN A 24 -8.01 -15.03 -4.46
C GLN A 24 -8.78 -15.82 -3.39
N HIS A 25 -8.40 -15.67 -2.13
CA HIS A 25 -8.98 -16.43 -1.02
C HIS A 25 -9.25 -15.51 0.16
N PRO A 26 -10.15 -14.51 0.00
CA PRO A 26 -10.30 -13.49 1.03
C PRO A 26 -10.72 -14.03 2.39
N ALA A 27 -11.61 -15.03 2.41
CA ALA A 27 -12.11 -15.53 3.70
C ALA A 27 -11.00 -16.20 4.50
N GLU A 28 -10.09 -16.91 3.85
CA GLU A 28 -9.02 -17.63 4.55
C GLU A 28 -7.84 -16.74 4.88
N VAL A 29 -7.52 -15.79 3.98
CA VAL A 29 -6.29 -15.01 4.10
C VAL A 29 -6.49 -13.75 4.93
N GLU A 30 -7.69 -13.18 4.91
CA GLU A 30 -7.93 -11.91 5.58
C GLU A 30 -7.52 -11.91 7.05
N PRO A 31 -7.94 -12.90 7.88
CA PRO A 31 -7.53 -12.87 9.27
C PRO A 31 -6.02 -13.02 9.47
N LEU A 32 -5.37 -13.80 8.63
CA LEU A 32 -3.92 -13.97 8.72
C LEU A 32 -3.19 -12.71 8.33
N PHE A 33 -3.62 -12.09 7.23
CA PHE A 33 -2.99 -10.88 6.74
C PHE A 33 -3.17 -9.74 7.72
N ASN A 34 -4.38 -9.59 8.28
CA ASN A 34 -4.64 -8.55 9.26
C ASN A 34 -3.82 -8.73 10.52
N LEU A 35 -3.64 -9.98 10.96
CA LEU A 35 -2.81 -10.25 12.12
C LEU A 35 -1.36 -9.86 11.86
N LEU A 36 -0.85 -10.23 10.68
CA LEU A 36 0.52 -9.87 10.30
C LEU A 36 0.71 -8.36 10.26
N LEU A 37 -0.22 -7.65 9.59
CA LEU A 37 -0.12 -6.19 9.51
C LEU A 37 -0.22 -5.55 10.88
N GLY A 38 -1.07 -6.10 11.76
CA GLY A 38 -1.18 -5.58 13.12
C GLY A 38 0.13 -5.68 13.88
N GLU A 39 0.82 -6.81 13.75
CA GLU A 39 2.11 -6.97 14.42
C GLU A 39 3.17 -6.05 13.84
N LEU A 40 3.18 -5.90 12.52
CA LEU A 40 4.15 -5.02 11.88
C LEU A 40 3.90 -3.55 12.22
N ARG A 41 2.63 -3.18 12.41
CA ARG A 41 2.30 -1.81 12.80
C ARG A 41 2.90 -1.46 14.16
N LYS A 42 2.93 -2.42 15.07
CA LYS A 42 3.54 -2.20 16.38
C LYS A 42 5.02 -1.87 16.26
N LEU A 43 5.66 -2.35 15.20
CA LEU A 43 7.08 -2.10 14.97
C LEU A 43 7.33 -0.83 14.17
N GLY A 44 6.29 -0.27 13.57
CA GLY A 44 6.41 0.98 12.82
C GLY A 44 6.09 0.88 11.34
N LEU A 45 5.72 -0.30 10.84
CA LEU A 45 5.36 -0.47 9.44
C LEU A 45 3.86 -0.33 9.27
N GLU A 46 3.45 0.57 8.37
CA GLU A 46 2.03 0.77 8.10
C GLU A 46 1.79 0.76 6.60
N SER A 47 0.68 0.16 6.20
CA SER A 47 0.24 0.25 4.81
C SER A 47 -0.53 1.55 4.61
N MET A 48 -0.42 2.10 3.42
CA MET A 48 -1.15 3.31 3.06
C MET A 48 -2.58 2.95 2.67
N ASN A 49 -3.53 3.78 3.11
CA ASN A 49 -4.94 3.60 2.75
C ASN A 49 -5.33 4.72 1.79
N LEU A 50 -5.10 4.49 0.51
CA LEU A 50 -5.20 5.54 -0.50
C LEU A 50 -6.44 5.44 -1.39
N HIS A 51 -7.17 4.35 -1.33
CA HIS A 51 -8.34 4.14 -2.22
C HIS A 51 -9.34 5.28 -2.04
N GLU A 52 -9.72 5.91 -3.15
CA GLU A 52 -10.67 7.03 -3.19
C GLU A 52 -10.16 8.27 -2.46
N GLN A 53 -8.88 8.35 -2.17
CA GLN A 53 -8.28 9.53 -1.58
C GLN A 53 -7.69 10.42 -2.67
N PRO A 54 -7.54 11.72 -2.41
CA PRO A 54 -6.85 12.59 -3.37
C PRO A 54 -5.46 12.07 -3.66
N PHE A 55 -5.06 12.17 -4.93
CA PHE A 55 -3.74 11.72 -5.32
C PHE A 55 -2.67 12.63 -4.73
N ASP A 56 -1.68 12.02 -4.08
CA ASP A 56 -0.56 12.74 -3.47
C ASP A 56 0.73 12.14 -4.03
N PRO A 57 1.48 12.90 -4.85
CA PRO A 57 2.70 12.36 -5.45
C PRO A 57 3.80 12.05 -4.43
N ASN A 58 3.68 12.53 -3.19
CA ASN A 58 4.63 12.16 -2.15
C ASN A 58 4.40 10.77 -1.63
N GLN A 59 3.24 10.19 -1.86
CA GLN A 59 2.89 8.87 -1.34
C GLN A 59 2.70 7.82 -2.42
N ALA A 60 2.43 8.23 -3.66
CA ALA A 60 2.04 7.28 -4.69
C ALA A 60 2.53 7.73 -6.05
N GLU A 61 2.68 6.75 -6.91
CA GLU A 61 3.04 6.96 -8.31
C GLU A 61 1.83 6.58 -9.17
N ALA A 62 1.39 7.52 -10.01
CA ALA A 62 0.27 7.27 -10.91
C ALA A 62 0.80 6.56 -12.15
N VAL A 63 0.55 5.25 -12.25
CA VAL A 63 1.03 4.46 -13.37
C VAL A 63 -0.05 4.26 -14.43
N LEU A 64 -1.31 4.45 -14.06
CA LEU A 64 -2.44 4.42 -15.01
C LEU A 64 -3.34 5.60 -14.73
N HIS A 65 -4.03 6.05 -15.76
CA HIS A 65 -4.85 7.26 -15.66
C HIS A 65 -6.14 7.05 -16.42
N GLU A 66 -7.27 7.36 -15.81
CA GLU A 66 -8.54 7.30 -16.49
C GLU A 66 -9.23 8.66 -16.43
N PRO A 67 -10.05 8.96 -17.44
CA PRO A 67 -10.69 10.28 -17.47
C PRO A 67 -11.71 10.45 -16.35
N GLY A 68 -11.91 11.68 -15.96
CA GLY A 68 -12.87 12.03 -14.92
C GLY A 68 -12.86 13.53 -14.72
N ASP A 69 -13.84 13.99 -13.95
CA ASP A 69 -13.95 15.41 -13.64
C ASP A 69 -13.29 15.70 -12.31
N GLY A 70 -12.71 16.90 -12.20
CA GLY A 70 -12.17 17.38 -10.94
C GLY A 70 -10.76 16.92 -10.69
N GLU A 71 -10.34 17.06 -9.45
CA GLU A 71 -8.99 16.75 -9.04
C GLU A 71 -8.73 15.24 -9.08
N PRO A 72 -7.49 14.84 -9.38
CA PRO A 72 -7.20 13.41 -9.44
C PRO A 72 -7.42 12.72 -8.10
N VAL A 73 -8.12 11.59 -8.15
CA VAL A 73 -8.29 10.71 -7.00
C VAL A 73 -7.79 9.33 -7.35
N VAL A 74 -7.35 8.60 -6.33
CA VAL A 74 -6.90 7.23 -6.50
C VAL A 74 -8.12 6.35 -6.70
N SER A 75 -8.28 5.83 -7.91
CA SER A 75 -9.42 4.95 -8.20
C SER A 75 -9.10 3.50 -7.90
N GLU A 76 -7.81 3.13 -7.94
CA GLU A 76 -7.42 1.76 -7.65
C GLU A 76 -5.97 1.75 -7.19
N VAL A 77 -5.68 0.96 -6.15
CA VAL A 77 -4.31 0.74 -5.71
C VAL A 77 -3.82 -0.54 -6.37
N LEU A 78 -2.84 -0.40 -7.26
CA LEU A 78 -2.31 -1.53 -8.02
C LEU A 78 -1.19 -2.24 -7.27
N ARG A 79 -0.48 -1.52 -6.41
CA ARG A 79 0.56 -2.07 -5.56
C ARG A 79 0.59 -1.23 -4.30
N SER A 80 0.46 -1.87 -3.14
CA SER A 80 0.37 -1.16 -1.88
C SER A 80 1.66 -0.42 -1.54
N GLY A 81 1.52 0.78 -1.02
CA GLY A 81 2.63 1.53 -0.48
C GLY A 81 2.71 1.34 1.01
N TYR A 82 3.90 1.56 1.55
CA TYR A 82 4.15 1.36 2.98
C TYR A 82 5.00 2.49 3.53
N THR A 83 4.74 2.82 4.79
CA THR A 83 5.57 3.75 5.54
C THR A 83 6.28 3.01 6.66
N TRP A 84 7.43 3.51 7.04
CA TRP A 84 8.19 3.00 8.18
C TRP A 84 8.46 4.17 9.11
N LYS A 85 7.83 4.12 10.28
CA LYS A 85 7.98 5.17 11.29
C LYS A 85 7.73 6.56 10.69
N GLY A 86 6.67 6.65 9.89
CA GLY A 86 6.23 7.91 9.31
C GLY A 86 6.89 8.29 8.00
N ARG A 87 7.89 7.54 7.53
CA ARG A 87 8.57 7.83 6.27
C ARG A 87 8.15 6.84 5.21
N VAL A 88 8.03 7.32 3.98
CA VAL A 88 7.65 6.43 2.87
C VAL A 88 8.77 5.43 2.63
N LEU A 89 8.47 4.16 2.84
CA LEU A 89 9.39 3.09 2.57
C LEU A 89 9.30 2.67 1.11
N ARG A 90 8.08 2.62 0.60
CA ARG A 90 7.80 2.29 -0.79
C ARG A 90 6.50 3.02 -1.18
N PRO A 91 6.54 3.83 -2.24
CA PRO A 91 5.30 4.48 -2.68
C PRO A 91 4.34 3.45 -3.28
N ALA A 92 3.05 3.75 -3.18
CA ALA A 92 2.04 2.93 -3.82
C ALA A 92 2.07 3.17 -5.33
N MET A 93 1.67 2.17 -6.10
CA MET A 93 1.41 2.33 -7.52
C MET A 93 -0.09 2.33 -7.71
N VAL A 94 -0.61 3.38 -8.33
CA VAL A 94 -2.05 3.60 -8.34
C VAL A 94 -2.54 3.96 -9.74
N LYS A 95 -3.82 3.72 -9.94
CA LYS A 95 -4.56 4.27 -11.05
C LYS A 95 -5.33 5.48 -10.52
N VAL A 96 -5.27 6.59 -11.24
CA VAL A 96 -5.96 7.81 -10.85
C VAL A 96 -7.08 8.11 -11.83
N ARG A 97 -8.12 8.75 -11.32
CA ARG A 97 -9.26 9.23 -12.09
C ARG A 97 -9.34 10.73 -11.91
N GLY A 98 -9.49 11.46 -13.02
CA GLY A 98 -9.62 12.89 -12.96
C GLY A 98 -8.61 13.59 -13.84
N SER A 99 -8.67 14.89 -13.85
CA SER A 99 -7.81 15.68 -14.73
C SER A 99 -6.77 16.54 -13.97
#